data_9882af6bad9d8e1bea726404d9eb462f
#
_entry.id   9882af6bad9d8e1bea726404d9eb462f
#
_cell.length_a   1.000
_cell.length_b   1.000
_cell.length_c   1.000
_cell.angle_alpha   90.00
_cell.angle_beta   90.00
_cell.angle_gamma   90.00
#
_symmetry.space_group_name_H-M   'P 1'
#
loop_
_entity.id
_entity.type
_entity.pdbx_description
1 polymer ?
#
loop_
_entity_poly.entity_id
_entity_poly.type
_entity_poly.pdbx_seq_one_letter_code
_entity_poly.pdbx_strand_id
1 'polypeptide(L)'
;VPLRPARADVRGRVVLFPHAGAGTAPYRPLADLLPGDLDVLGVLPPGREQRDAEAPRYTPEDAVAGVTRELAAPTAEPGAAAPPTVFYGHSLGSLLAVLTAHAADRPVTAPGGGGGCAELVLTCGMPGTRGLSRPGGGRAPATLAAVFAGHGLPADALTAPDLTAERRVLAHDLLVAHRALAAVDPVRLRRPVTVLSGADDPLVPAVTLPLWAPFTTGPFRGRVVEGGHFFPFAPQGRDLVAAELTAAARRAAAGGPSPAGRSRKGRRGTPVTRAA
;
A
#
# COMPACT_ATOMS: atom_id res chain seq x y z
N VAL A 1 5.15 -7.55 -9.12
CA VAL A 1 4.95 -7.86 -10.55
C VAL A 1 4.25 -6.69 -11.25
N PRO A 2 4.59 -6.38 -12.52
CA PRO A 2 3.88 -5.39 -13.32
C PRO A 2 2.43 -5.83 -13.60
N LEU A 3 1.46 -4.91 -13.46
CA LEU A 3 0.06 -5.18 -13.82
C LEU A 3 -0.28 -4.76 -15.24
N ARG A 4 0.57 -3.98 -15.85
CA ARG A 4 0.50 -3.58 -17.25
C ARG A 4 1.92 -3.36 -17.82
N PRO A 5 2.09 -3.31 -19.15
CA PRO A 5 3.40 -3.13 -19.76
C PRO A 5 4.12 -1.87 -19.29
N ALA A 6 5.42 -1.96 -19.07
CA ALA A 6 6.27 -0.83 -18.73
C ALA A 6 6.25 0.23 -19.86
N ARG A 7 6.34 1.50 -19.50
CA ARG A 7 6.39 2.65 -20.43
C ARG A 7 7.64 3.48 -20.16
N ALA A 8 8.09 4.20 -21.18
CA ALA A 8 9.29 5.03 -21.07
C ALA A 8 9.05 6.33 -20.26
N ASP A 9 7.83 6.90 -20.31
CA ASP A 9 7.53 8.22 -19.75
C ASP A 9 6.79 8.11 -18.40
N VAL A 10 7.36 7.35 -17.44
CA VAL A 10 6.76 7.15 -16.13
C VAL A 10 6.93 8.39 -15.26
N ARG A 11 5.81 8.98 -14.80
CA ARG A 11 5.77 10.15 -13.91
C ARG A 11 5.46 9.81 -12.45
N GLY A 12 5.05 8.60 -12.19
CA GLY A 12 4.73 8.11 -10.85
C GLY A 12 4.54 6.60 -10.84
N ARG A 13 4.50 6.04 -9.66
CA ARG A 13 4.29 4.60 -9.46
C ARG A 13 3.16 4.36 -8.47
N VAL A 14 2.36 3.33 -8.72
CA VAL A 14 1.38 2.80 -7.77
C VAL A 14 1.75 1.35 -7.45
N VAL A 15 1.85 1.03 -6.16
CA VAL A 15 2.08 -0.34 -5.69
C VAL A 15 0.82 -0.82 -4.98
N LEU A 16 0.22 -1.91 -5.48
CA LEU A 16 -1.03 -2.48 -5.01
C LEU A 16 -0.74 -3.68 -4.08
N PHE A 17 -1.23 -3.61 -2.84
CA PHE A 17 -1.12 -4.67 -1.84
C PHE A 17 -2.46 -5.40 -1.73
N PRO A 18 -2.52 -6.71 -2.03
CA PRO A 18 -3.76 -7.46 -2.11
C PRO A 18 -4.35 -7.78 -0.73
N HIS A 19 -5.67 -8.05 -0.72
CA HIS A 19 -6.36 -8.62 0.44
C HIS A 19 -6.02 -10.10 0.63
N ALA A 20 -6.36 -10.65 1.79
CA ALA A 20 -6.15 -12.06 2.13
C ALA A 20 -6.82 -12.99 1.08
N GLY A 21 -6.09 -13.99 0.64
CA GLY A 21 -6.53 -14.95 -0.37
C GLY A 21 -6.33 -14.47 -1.82
N ALA A 22 -6.08 -13.18 -2.06
CA ALA A 22 -5.92 -12.65 -3.40
C ALA A 22 -4.47 -12.62 -3.87
N GLY A 23 -4.31 -12.74 -5.18
CA GLY A 23 -3.12 -12.33 -5.91
C GLY A 23 -3.31 -10.96 -6.57
N THR A 24 -2.70 -10.79 -7.74
CA THR A 24 -2.74 -9.52 -8.48
C THR A 24 -3.89 -9.45 -9.49
N ALA A 25 -4.41 -10.58 -9.94
CA ALA A 25 -5.44 -10.66 -10.98
C ALA A 25 -6.69 -9.81 -10.69
N PRO A 26 -7.27 -9.78 -9.46
CA PRO A 26 -8.45 -8.96 -9.16
C PRO A 26 -8.21 -7.45 -9.30
N TYR A 27 -6.95 -7.01 -9.29
CA TYR A 27 -6.57 -5.59 -9.36
C TYR A 27 -6.29 -5.10 -10.78
N ARG A 28 -6.23 -5.98 -11.79
CA ARG A 28 -6.01 -5.58 -13.18
C ARG A 28 -7.04 -4.57 -13.68
N PRO A 29 -8.37 -4.78 -13.46
CA PRO A 29 -9.36 -3.79 -13.89
C PRO A 29 -9.19 -2.41 -13.23
N LEU A 30 -8.65 -2.34 -12.00
CA LEU A 30 -8.29 -1.07 -11.37
C LEU A 30 -7.05 -0.45 -12.02
N ALA A 31 -6.03 -1.27 -12.29
CA ALA A 31 -4.80 -0.83 -12.96
C ALA A 31 -5.08 -0.24 -14.34
N ASP A 32 -6.03 -0.80 -15.08
CA ASP A 32 -6.43 -0.35 -16.44
C ASP A 32 -7.09 1.04 -16.43
N LEU A 33 -7.71 1.44 -15.32
CA LEU A 33 -8.32 2.77 -15.15
C LEU A 33 -7.31 3.86 -14.80
N LEU A 34 -6.11 3.50 -14.36
CA LEU A 34 -5.11 4.49 -13.96
C LEU A 34 -4.44 5.16 -15.19
N PRO A 35 -4.01 6.41 -15.07
CA PRO A 35 -3.31 7.12 -16.16
C PRO A 35 -2.14 6.33 -16.74
N GLY A 36 -1.93 6.48 -18.05
CA GLY A 36 -0.90 5.74 -18.78
C GLY A 36 0.54 6.08 -18.40
N ASP A 37 0.77 7.22 -17.77
CA ASP A 37 2.06 7.70 -17.28
C ASP A 37 2.38 7.22 -15.84
N LEU A 38 1.57 6.32 -15.29
CA LEU A 38 1.86 5.66 -14.02
C LEU A 38 2.36 4.22 -14.23
N ASP A 39 3.44 3.85 -13.58
CA ASP A 39 3.87 2.47 -13.42
C ASP A 39 2.99 1.79 -12.35
N VAL A 40 2.39 0.65 -12.67
CA VAL A 40 1.46 -0.04 -11.76
C VAL A 40 1.97 -1.43 -11.44
N LEU A 41 2.35 -1.62 -10.19
CA LEU A 41 2.90 -2.87 -9.68
C LEU A 41 1.93 -3.51 -8.68
N GLY A 42 1.79 -4.83 -8.74
CA GLY A 42 1.10 -5.62 -7.73
C GLY A 42 2.08 -6.39 -6.86
N VAL A 43 1.86 -6.39 -5.57
CA VAL A 43 2.54 -7.30 -4.65
C VAL A 43 1.94 -8.68 -4.84
N LEU A 44 2.78 -9.69 -5.12
CA LEU A 44 2.36 -11.07 -5.30
C LEU A 44 2.94 -11.94 -4.20
N PRO A 45 2.15 -12.33 -3.19
CA PRO A 45 2.58 -13.27 -2.16
C PRO A 45 2.76 -14.69 -2.73
N PRO A 46 3.50 -15.58 -2.04
CA PRO A 46 3.71 -16.96 -2.48
C PRO A 46 2.42 -17.79 -2.48
N GLY A 47 2.44 -18.91 -3.21
CA GLY A 47 1.37 -19.89 -3.26
C GLY A 47 0.23 -19.54 -4.23
N ARG A 48 0.42 -18.58 -5.15
CA ARG A 48 -0.61 -18.15 -6.10
C ARG A 48 -0.04 -17.55 -7.38
N GLU A 49 -0.83 -17.58 -8.46
CA GLU A 49 -0.47 -17.08 -9.78
C GLU A 49 0.92 -17.61 -10.23
N GLN A 50 1.86 -16.74 -10.64
CA GLN A 50 3.21 -17.14 -11.06
C GLN A 50 4.07 -17.74 -9.93
N ARG A 51 3.59 -17.70 -8.68
CA ARG A 51 4.24 -18.25 -7.49
C ARG A 51 3.46 -19.41 -6.87
N ASP A 52 2.58 -20.06 -7.64
CA ASP A 52 1.71 -21.15 -7.18
C ASP A 52 2.47 -22.40 -6.71
N ALA A 53 3.65 -22.64 -7.28
CA ALA A 53 4.54 -23.73 -6.85
C ALA A 53 5.20 -23.49 -5.48
N GLU A 54 5.17 -22.27 -4.97
CA GLU A 54 5.72 -21.92 -3.65
C GLU A 54 4.72 -22.24 -2.54
N ALA A 55 5.21 -22.68 -1.37
CA ALA A 55 4.35 -22.77 -0.20
C ALA A 55 3.79 -21.39 0.18
N PRO A 56 2.50 -21.25 0.53
CA PRO A 56 1.91 -19.94 0.86
C PRO A 56 2.31 -19.43 2.25
N ARG A 57 3.59 -19.56 2.59
CA ARG A 57 4.14 -19.22 3.92
C ARG A 57 5.01 -17.99 3.82
N TYR A 58 4.62 -16.95 4.55
CA TYR A 58 5.39 -15.73 4.72
C TYR A 58 4.93 -14.99 5.99
N THR A 59 5.73 -14.03 6.43
CA THR A 59 5.41 -13.16 7.56
C THR A 59 5.15 -11.73 7.05
N PRO A 60 4.58 -10.83 7.88
CA PRO A 60 4.51 -9.40 7.52
C PRO A 60 5.89 -8.83 7.18
N GLU A 61 6.93 -9.25 7.93
CA GLU A 61 8.32 -8.83 7.76
C GLU A 61 8.89 -9.28 6.41
N ASP A 62 8.61 -10.54 5.99
CA ASP A 62 9.02 -11.05 4.68
C ASP A 62 8.38 -10.25 3.54
N ALA A 63 7.08 -9.95 3.65
CA ALA A 63 6.38 -9.13 2.67
C ALA A 63 6.98 -7.73 2.57
N VAL A 64 7.20 -7.07 3.71
CA VAL A 64 7.81 -5.74 3.79
C VAL A 64 9.22 -5.75 3.19
N ALA A 65 10.07 -6.71 3.60
CA ALA A 65 11.44 -6.82 3.10
C ALA A 65 11.48 -7.07 1.58
N GLY A 66 10.60 -7.93 1.08
CA GLY A 66 10.48 -8.21 -0.36
C GLY A 66 10.14 -6.95 -1.16
N VAL A 67 9.08 -6.23 -0.77
CA VAL A 67 8.67 -5.00 -1.47
C VAL A 67 9.73 -3.91 -1.34
N THR A 68 10.30 -3.71 -0.16
CA THR A 68 11.33 -2.68 0.06
C THR A 68 12.56 -2.94 -0.81
N ARG A 69 12.99 -4.19 -0.94
CA ARG A 69 14.12 -4.59 -1.80
C ARG A 69 13.82 -4.31 -3.29
N GLU A 70 12.63 -4.65 -3.77
CA GLU A 70 12.23 -4.38 -5.15
C GLU A 70 12.16 -2.87 -5.45
N LEU A 71 11.67 -2.08 -4.51
CA LEU A 71 11.61 -0.62 -4.67
C LEU A 71 12.98 0.05 -4.59
N ALA A 72 13.93 -0.55 -3.91
CA ALA A 72 15.31 -0.09 -3.81
C ALA A 72 16.18 -0.52 -5.01
N ALA A 73 15.68 -1.43 -5.88
CA ALA A 73 16.40 -1.84 -7.07
C ALA A 73 16.69 -0.63 -7.97
N PRO A 74 17.89 -0.55 -8.58
CA PRO A 74 18.24 0.53 -9.47
C PRO A 74 17.21 0.69 -10.59
N THR A 75 16.91 1.94 -10.94
CA THR A 75 16.09 2.23 -12.14
C THR A 75 16.88 1.80 -13.40
N ALA A 76 16.15 1.47 -14.47
CA ALA A 76 16.76 1.05 -15.73
C ALA A 76 17.74 2.12 -16.30
N GLU A 77 17.51 3.38 -15.98
CA GLU A 77 18.38 4.50 -16.36
C GLU A 77 19.32 4.86 -15.19
N PRO A 78 20.63 4.68 -15.35
CA PRO A 78 21.59 5.04 -14.31
C PRO A 78 21.49 6.52 -13.92
N GLY A 79 21.28 6.79 -12.64
CA GLY A 79 21.17 8.16 -12.11
C GLY A 79 19.78 8.79 -12.21
N ALA A 80 18.79 8.11 -12.77
CA ALA A 80 17.40 8.56 -12.72
C ALA A 80 16.85 8.47 -11.29
N ALA A 81 16.17 9.51 -10.83
CA ALA A 81 15.46 9.48 -9.56
C ALA A 81 14.29 8.48 -9.64
N ALA A 82 14.09 7.69 -8.58
CA ALA A 82 12.94 6.82 -8.51
C ALA A 82 11.64 7.65 -8.58
N PRO A 83 10.63 7.18 -9.32
CA PRO A 83 9.37 7.91 -9.44
C PRO A 83 8.66 7.99 -8.09
N PRO A 84 7.94 9.10 -7.80
CA PRO A 84 7.13 9.23 -6.60
C PRO A 84 6.12 8.08 -6.55
N THR A 85 6.08 7.38 -5.44
CA THR A 85 5.35 6.12 -5.32
C THR A 85 4.18 6.25 -4.35
N VAL A 86 2.99 5.85 -4.79
CA VAL A 86 1.78 5.74 -3.96
C VAL A 86 1.54 4.28 -3.62
N PHE A 87 1.26 3.99 -2.36
CA PHE A 87 0.85 2.65 -1.93
C PHE A 87 -0.67 2.59 -1.83
N TYR A 88 -1.23 1.56 -2.44
CA TYR A 88 -2.62 1.18 -2.27
C TYR A 88 -2.71 -0.15 -1.54
N GLY A 89 -3.51 -0.21 -0.49
CA GLY A 89 -3.78 -1.45 0.23
C GLY A 89 -5.27 -1.70 0.41
N HIS A 90 -5.69 -2.95 0.25
CA HIS A 90 -7.04 -3.38 0.57
C HIS A 90 -7.03 -4.46 1.66
N SER A 91 -7.81 -4.27 2.74
CA SER A 91 -7.93 -5.23 3.84
C SER A 91 -6.55 -5.56 4.46
N LEU A 92 -6.07 -6.82 4.44
CA LEU A 92 -4.69 -7.19 4.80
C LEU A 92 -3.66 -6.28 4.12
N GLY A 93 -3.86 -6.00 2.83
CA GLY A 93 -2.96 -5.14 2.05
C GLY A 93 -2.80 -3.74 2.64
N SER A 94 -3.81 -3.21 3.35
CA SER A 94 -3.70 -1.92 4.05
C SER A 94 -2.66 -1.97 5.16
N LEU A 95 -2.60 -3.07 5.92
CA LEU A 95 -1.63 -3.27 6.98
C LEU A 95 -0.22 -3.40 6.41
N LEU A 96 -0.06 -4.22 5.36
CA LEU A 96 1.24 -4.42 4.70
C LEU A 96 1.74 -3.14 4.03
N ALA A 97 0.86 -2.34 3.42
CA ALA A 97 1.22 -1.05 2.85
C ALA A 97 1.74 -0.07 3.92
N VAL A 98 1.08 0.00 5.08
CA VAL A 98 1.50 0.84 6.21
C VAL A 98 2.85 0.39 6.77
N LEU A 99 3.05 -0.92 6.98
CA LEU A 99 4.32 -1.47 7.45
C LEU A 99 5.46 -1.23 6.45
N THR A 100 5.19 -1.39 5.16
CA THR A 100 6.17 -1.14 4.09
C THR A 100 6.53 0.35 4.01
N ALA A 101 5.55 1.24 4.09
CA ALA A 101 5.80 2.68 4.12
C ALA A 101 6.65 3.09 5.33
N HIS A 102 6.36 2.50 6.50
CA HIS A 102 7.16 2.74 7.72
C HIS A 102 8.60 2.26 7.58
N ALA A 103 8.80 1.08 6.98
CA ALA A 103 10.15 0.57 6.74
C ALA A 103 10.93 1.43 5.73
N ALA A 104 10.25 1.95 4.70
CA ALA A 104 10.83 2.83 3.69
C ALA A 104 11.14 4.25 4.21
N ASP A 105 10.51 4.70 5.31
CA ASP A 105 10.80 5.99 5.97
C ASP A 105 12.08 5.98 6.81
N ARG A 106 12.67 4.81 7.05
CA ARG A 106 13.97 4.70 7.75
C ARG A 106 15.07 5.20 6.82
N PRO A 107 16.05 6.00 7.33
CA PRO A 107 17.14 6.48 6.49
C PRO A 107 17.87 5.29 5.85
N VAL A 108 17.83 5.22 4.53
CA VAL A 108 18.71 4.31 3.78
C VAL A 108 20.08 4.98 3.73
N THR A 109 21.07 4.38 4.35
CA THR A 109 22.44 4.93 4.44
C THR A 109 23.22 4.82 3.12
N ALA A 110 22.58 4.35 2.04
CA ALA A 110 23.20 4.19 0.72
C ALA A 110 22.90 5.39 -0.20
N PRO A 111 23.92 5.90 -0.94
CA PRO A 111 23.70 6.88 -2.02
C PRO A 111 22.77 6.28 -3.11
N GLY A 112 21.71 6.97 -3.46
CA GLY A 112 20.68 6.49 -4.40
C GLY A 112 19.48 5.84 -3.74
N GLY A 113 19.34 5.97 -2.44
CA GLY A 113 18.28 5.37 -1.62
C GLY A 113 16.89 5.59 -2.18
N GLY A 114 16.28 4.46 -2.51
CA GLY A 114 15.11 4.21 -3.30
C GLY A 114 13.89 5.07 -2.99
N GLY A 115 13.01 5.14 -3.95
CA GLY A 115 11.75 5.85 -3.88
C GLY A 115 10.89 5.40 -2.70
N GLY A 116 10.91 6.21 -1.63
CA GLY A 116 10.02 6.00 -0.48
C GLY A 116 8.56 6.18 -0.88
N CYS A 117 7.65 5.67 -0.05
CA CYS A 117 6.22 5.92 -0.22
C CYS A 117 5.93 7.43 -0.05
N ALA A 118 5.27 8.05 -1.03
CA ALA A 118 4.89 9.45 -0.97
C ALA A 118 3.52 9.66 -0.31
N GLU A 119 2.57 8.79 -0.59
CA GLU A 119 1.19 8.85 -0.07
C GLU A 119 0.59 7.43 0.00
N LEU A 120 -0.34 7.19 0.91
CA LEU A 120 -1.08 5.94 1.04
C LEU A 120 -2.57 6.16 0.75
N VAL A 121 -3.16 5.22 0.01
CA VAL A 121 -4.61 5.08 -0.15
C VAL A 121 -5.00 3.69 0.35
N LEU A 122 -5.82 3.62 1.39
CA LEU A 122 -6.18 2.38 2.06
C LEU A 122 -7.69 2.15 1.95
N THR A 123 -8.09 0.90 1.74
CA THR A 123 -9.51 0.53 1.69
C THR A 123 -9.80 -0.64 2.62
N CYS A 124 -10.85 -0.53 3.43
CA CYS A 124 -11.36 -1.60 4.29
C CYS A 124 -10.29 -2.27 5.17
N GLY A 125 -9.28 -1.53 5.58
CA GLY A 125 -8.25 -2.00 6.50
C GLY A 125 -8.66 -1.83 7.96
N MET A 126 -8.32 -2.80 8.82
CA MET A 126 -8.50 -2.68 10.26
C MET A 126 -7.35 -1.83 10.84
N PRO A 127 -7.63 -0.75 11.60
CA PRO A 127 -6.60 0.14 12.16
C PRO A 127 -5.91 -0.48 13.40
N GLY A 128 -5.10 -1.51 13.19
CA GLY A 128 -4.37 -2.19 14.24
C GLY A 128 -5.27 -2.91 15.26
N THR A 129 -4.72 -3.23 16.43
CA THR A 129 -5.47 -3.92 17.49
C THR A 129 -6.56 -3.04 18.10
N ARG A 130 -6.43 -1.72 18.03
CA ARG A 130 -7.46 -0.77 18.49
C ARG A 130 -8.77 -0.90 17.73
N GLY A 131 -8.73 -1.29 16.46
CA GLY A 131 -9.90 -1.58 15.65
C GLY A 131 -10.68 -2.82 16.13
N LEU A 132 -10.04 -3.71 16.89
CA LEU A 132 -10.67 -4.89 17.47
C LEU A 132 -11.59 -4.57 18.67
N SER A 133 -11.37 -3.43 19.32
CA SER A 133 -12.18 -2.95 20.46
C SER A 133 -13.21 -1.96 19.95
N ARG A 134 -14.43 -2.43 19.64
CA ARG A 134 -15.50 -1.59 19.08
C ARG A 134 -16.17 -0.71 20.13
N PRO A 135 -16.44 0.56 19.85
CA PRO A 135 -17.46 1.31 20.55
C PRO A 135 -18.83 0.63 20.34
N GLY A 136 -19.50 0.24 21.42
CA GLY A 136 -20.80 -0.46 21.35
C GLY A 136 -20.77 -1.96 21.66
N GLY A 137 -19.65 -2.51 22.15
CA GLY A 137 -19.60 -3.82 22.83
C GLY A 137 -19.40 -5.05 21.95
N GLY A 138 -19.23 -4.91 20.65
CA GLY A 138 -18.84 -6.03 19.79
C GLY A 138 -17.32 -6.20 19.78
N ARG A 139 -16.82 -7.29 20.35
CA ARG A 139 -15.39 -7.65 20.26
C ARG A 139 -15.15 -8.33 18.92
N ALA A 140 -14.27 -7.79 18.08
CA ALA A 140 -13.77 -8.55 16.93
C ALA A 140 -13.02 -9.80 17.42
N PRO A 141 -12.94 -10.86 16.59
CA PRO A 141 -12.29 -12.11 17.00
C PRO A 141 -10.85 -11.85 17.45
N ALA A 142 -10.59 -12.07 18.75
CA ALA A 142 -9.27 -11.87 19.32
C ALA A 142 -8.32 -13.05 19.05
N THR A 143 -8.87 -14.22 18.68
CA THR A 143 -8.09 -15.43 18.39
C THR A 143 -8.08 -15.74 16.89
N LEU A 144 -6.97 -16.31 16.42
CA LEU A 144 -6.85 -16.74 15.03
C LEU A 144 -7.92 -17.78 14.65
N ALA A 145 -8.28 -18.69 15.57
CA ALA A 145 -9.34 -19.65 15.36
C ALA A 145 -10.70 -18.98 15.11
N ALA A 146 -11.01 -17.91 15.84
CA ALA A 146 -12.24 -17.15 15.60
C ALA A 146 -12.21 -16.35 14.29
N VAL A 147 -11.03 -15.88 13.87
CA VAL A 147 -10.84 -15.30 12.53
C VAL A 147 -11.10 -16.35 11.46
N PHE A 148 -10.53 -17.53 11.60
CA PHE A 148 -10.75 -18.64 10.65
C PHE A 148 -12.23 -19.02 10.57
N ALA A 149 -12.92 -19.18 11.69
CA ALA A 149 -14.34 -19.49 11.72
C ALA A 149 -15.19 -18.43 11.00
N GLY A 150 -14.87 -17.14 11.19
CA GLY A 150 -15.53 -16.03 10.49
C GLY A 150 -15.35 -16.06 8.96
N HIS A 151 -14.34 -16.78 8.46
CA HIS A 151 -14.08 -17.00 7.03
C HIS A 151 -14.44 -18.42 6.56
N GLY A 152 -15.19 -19.19 7.38
CA GLY A 152 -15.60 -20.54 7.06
C GLY A 152 -14.44 -21.54 7.01
N LEU A 153 -13.34 -21.27 7.70
CA LEU A 153 -12.18 -22.15 7.80
C LEU A 153 -12.22 -22.93 9.14
N PRO A 154 -11.69 -24.17 9.19
CA PRO A 154 -11.55 -24.91 10.43
C PRO A 154 -10.45 -24.27 11.32
N ALA A 155 -10.52 -24.53 12.65
CA ALA A 155 -9.56 -23.97 13.61
C ALA A 155 -8.11 -24.39 13.33
N ASP A 156 -7.91 -25.57 12.75
CA ASP A 156 -6.62 -26.13 12.35
C ASP A 156 -6.27 -25.88 10.88
N ALA A 157 -6.85 -24.86 10.23
CA ALA A 157 -6.71 -24.57 8.80
C ALA A 157 -5.26 -24.48 8.31
N LEU A 158 -4.29 -24.19 9.18
CA LEU A 158 -2.88 -24.12 8.81
C LEU A 158 -2.23 -25.50 8.60
N THR A 159 -2.81 -26.55 9.19
CA THR A 159 -2.30 -27.92 9.18
C THR A 159 -3.26 -28.95 8.59
N ALA A 160 -4.52 -28.56 8.37
CA ALA A 160 -5.56 -29.44 7.82
C ALA A 160 -5.15 -29.98 6.44
N PRO A 161 -5.10 -31.31 6.26
CA PRO A 161 -4.63 -31.92 5.01
C PRO A 161 -5.61 -31.73 3.84
N ASP A 162 -6.91 -31.62 4.14
CA ASP A 162 -7.99 -31.64 3.14
C ASP A 162 -8.39 -30.26 2.62
N LEU A 163 -7.64 -29.20 2.96
CA LEU A 163 -7.92 -27.88 2.41
C LEU A 163 -7.47 -27.77 0.95
N THR A 164 -8.31 -27.12 0.12
CA THR A 164 -7.91 -26.73 -1.23
C THR A 164 -6.75 -25.74 -1.17
N ALA A 165 -6.02 -25.59 -2.29
CA ALA A 165 -4.90 -24.65 -2.37
C ALA A 165 -5.33 -23.21 -2.02
N GLU A 166 -6.48 -22.76 -2.54
CA GLU A 166 -7.02 -21.40 -2.28
C GLU A 166 -7.36 -21.19 -0.81
N ARG A 167 -7.97 -22.19 -0.16
CA ARG A 167 -8.31 -22.12 1.27
C ARG A 167 -7.05 -22.12 2.15
N ARG A 168 -6.02 -22.83 1.74
CA ARG A 168 -4.70 -22.85 2.39
C ARG A 168 -4.01 -21.50 2.29
N VAL A 169 -4.03 -20.88 1.09
CA VAL A 169 -3.57 -19.51 0.87
C VAL A 169 -4.30 -18.54 1.76
N LEU A 170 -5.65 -18.60 1.80
CA LEU A 170 -6.46 -17.73 2.65
C LEU A 170 -6.11 -17.89 4.13
N ALA A 171 -5.95 -19.13 4.63
CA ALA A 171 -5.62 -19.39 6.03
C ALA A 171 -4.26 -18.76 6.42
N HIS A 172 -3.24 -18.90 5.56
CA HIS A 172 -1.94 -18.28 5.79
C HIS A 172 -2.00 -16.76 5.75
N ASP A 173 -2.74 -16.17 4.82
CA ASP A 173 -2.91 -14.72 4.73
C ASP A 173 -3.65 -14.15 5.95
N LEU A 174 -4.64 -14.87 6.48
CA LEU A 174 -5.33 -14.48 7.72
C LEU A 174 -4.40 -14.55 8.94
N LEU A 175 -3.47 -15.50 8.99
CA LEU A 175 -2.41 -15.53 10.00
C LEU A 175 -1.50 -14.30 9.87
N VAL A 176 -1.10 -13.96 8.65
CA VAL A 176 -0.30 -12.75 8.36
C VAL A 176 -1.07 -11.49 8.79
N ALA A 177 -2.36 -11.38 8.45
CA ALA A 177 -3.21 -10.28 8.87
C ALA A 177 -3.29 -10.14 10.39
N HIS A 178 -3.50 -11.26 11.08
CA HIS A 178 -3.54 -11.29 12.55
C HIS A 178 -2.25 -10.79 13.19
N ARG A 179 -1.08 -11.17 12.65
CA ARG A 179 0.23 -10.68 13.11
C ARG A 179 0.45 -9.21 12.77
N ALA A 180 0.07 -8.79 11.56
CA ALA A 180 0.22 -7.43 11.10
C ALA A 180 -0.59 -6.42 11.92
N LEU A 181 -1.73 -6.81 12.51
CA LEU A 181 -2.54 -5.94 13.37
C LEU A 181 -1.75 -5.40 14.57
N ALA A 182 -0.97 -6.25 15.24
CA ALA A 182 -0.13 -5.80 16.35
C ALA A 182 1.10 -5.02 15.85
N ALA A 183 1.67 -5.44 14.72
CA ALA A 183 2.85 -4.81 14.15
C ALA A 183 2.61 -3.36 13.69
N VAL A 184 1.38 -2.99 13.27
CA VAL A 184 1.07 -1.62 12.86
C VAL A 184 0.82 -0.67 14.04
N ASP A 185 0.48 -1.14 15.23
CA ASP A 185 0.11 -0.27 16.36
C ASP A 185 1.14 0.82 16.72
N PRO A 186 2.46 0.55 16.73
CA PRO A 186 3.48 1.55 17.02
C PRO A 186 3.78 2.47 15.83
N VAL A 187 3.25 2.16 14.62
CA VAL A 187 3.61 2.90 13.40
C VAL A 187 3.09 4.34 13.45
N ARG A 188 3.96 5.27 13.08
CA ARG A 188 3.63 6.70 12.89
C ARG A 188 4.31 7.18 11.61
N LEU A 189 3.52 7.32 10.56
CA LEU A 189 3.96 7.83 9.27
C LEU A 189 4.04 9.35 9.29
N ARG A 190 4.82 9.92 8.37
CA ARG A 190 4.85 11.37 8.10
C ARG A 190 4.19 11.72 6.76
N ARG A 191 3.54 10.74 6.14
CA ARG A 191 2.99 10.82 4.79
C ARG A 191 1.48 11.04 4.83
N PRO A 192 0.90 11.66 3.80
CA PRO A 192 -0.55 11.72 3.65
C PRO A 192 -1.14 10.31 3.60
N VAL A 193 -2.27 10.12 4.30
CA VAL A 193 -3.02 8.86 4.31
C VAL A 193 -4.48 9.15 4.00
N THR A 194 -5.00 8.49 2.97
CA THR A 194 -6.43 8.49 2.62
C THR A 194 -6.99 7.12 2.94
N VAL A 195 -8.11 7.05 3.66
CA VAL A 195 -8.80 5.79 4.02
C VAL A 195 -10.24 5.84 3.52
N LEU A 196 -10.64 4.81 2.79
CA LEU A 196 -12.01 4.59 2.34
C LEU A 196 -12.57 3.34 3.03
N SER A 197 -13.72 3.46 3.66
CA SER A 197 -14.43 2.36 4.32
C SER A 197 -15.80 2.17 3.70
N GLY A 198 -16.20 0.92 3.46
CA GLY A 198 -17.56 0.60 3.03
C GLY A 198 -18.55 0.84 4.17
N ALA A 199 -19.69 1.45 3.86
CA ALA A 199 -20.75 1.72 4.85
C ALA A 199 -21.30 0.43 5.45
N ASP A 200 -21.40 -0.62 4.62
CA ASP A 200 -21.97 -1.92 4.96
C ASP A 200 -20.92 -2.99 5.12
N ASP A 201 -19.66 -2.62 5.44
CA ASP A 201 -18.56 -3.57 5.62
C ASP A 201 -18.74 -4.37 6.93
N PRO A 202 -19.04 -5.69 6.86
CA PRO A 202 -19.24 -6.51 8.05
C PRO A 202 -17.94 -6.90 8.72
N LEU A 203 -16.80 -6.86 8.01
CA LEU A 203 -15.49 -7.28 8.50
C LEU A 203 -14.76 -6.11 9.17
N VAL A 204 -14.82 -4.92 8.57
CA VAL A 204 -14.19 -3.70 9.08
C VAL A 204 -15.23 -2.57 9.10
N PRO A 205 -16.01 -2.47 10.19
CA PRO A 205 -17.07 -1.48 10.30
C PRO A 205 -16.55 -0.04 10.12
N ALA A 206 -17.30 0.78 9.38
CA ALA A 206 -16.93 2.16 9.06
C ALA A 206 -16.67 3.03 10.31
N VAL A 207 -17.24 2.68 11.47
CA VAL A 207 -16.98 3.35 12.76
C VAL A 207 -15.51 3.26 13.19
N THR A 208 -14.72 2.32 12.66
CA THR A 208 -13.29 2.20 12.95
C THR A 208 -12.43 3.16 12.14
N LEU A 209 -12.96 3.80 11.10
CA LEU A 209 -12.23 4.68 10.19
C LEU A 209 -11.44 5.79 10.91
N PRO A 210 -12.01 6.52 11.91
CA PRO A 210 -11.27 7.56 12.61
C PRO A 210 -10.03 7.06 13.37
N LEU A 211 -9.99 5.76 13.70
CA LEU A 211 -8.85 5.16 14.41
C LEU A 211 -7.59 5.08 13.54
N TRP A 212 -7.69 5.32 12.24
CA TRP A 212 -6.54 5.45 11.35
C TRP A 212 -5.80 6.79 11.50
N ALA A 213 -6.46 7.86 11.97
CA ALA A 213 -5.85 9.18 12.07
C ALA A 213 -4.52 9.19 12.86
N PRO A 214 -4.37 8.46 13.99
CA PRO A 214 -3.11 8.43 14.73
C PRO A 214 -1.94 7.74 14.04
N PHE A 215 -2.17 7.05 12.90
CA PHE A 215 -1.10 6.36 12.17
C PHE A 215 -0.25 7.30 11.32
N THR A 216 -0.66 8.56 11.16
CA THR A 216 0.15 9.55 10.47
C THR A 216 0.17 10.88 11.21
N THR A 217 1.31 11.60 11.12
CA THR A 217 1.44 13.01 11.49
C THR A 217 1.26 13.92 10.27
N GLY A 218 1.18 13.35 9.07
CA GLY A 218 0.85 14.05 7.84
C GLY A 218 -0.67 14.23 7.67
N PRO A 219 -1.11 14.77 6.54
CA PRO A 219 -2.53 14.91 6.23
C PRO A 219 -3.27 13.56 6.27
N PHE A 220 -4.41 13.54 6.99
CA PHE A 220 -5.31 12.40 7.05
C PHE A 220 -6.64 12.74 6.41
N ARG A 221 -7.15 11.85 5.56
CA ARG A 221 -8.49 11.92 4.97
C ARG A 221 -9.19 10.58 5.14
N GLY A 222 -10.37 10.60 5.73
CA GLY A 222 -11.23 9.44 5.88
C GLY A 222 -12.57 9.67 5.18
N ARG A 223 -13.06 8.68 4.45
CA ARG A 223 -14.36 8.73 3.79
C ARG A 223 -15.07 7.40 3.90
N VAL A 224 -16.33 7.43 4.34
CA VAL A 224 -17.25 6.30 4.23
C VAL A 224 -17.91 6.38 2.87
N VAL A 225 -17.96 5.24 2.17
CA VAL A 225 -18.54 5.10 0.84
C VAL A 225 -19.58 4.00 0.83
N GLU A 226 -20.49 4.04 -0.12
CA GLU A 226 -21.50 3.00 -0.30
C GLU A 226 -20.84 1.64 -0.61
N GLY A 227 -21.44 0.56 -0.07
CA GLY A 227 -21.03 -0.82 -0.29
C GLY A 227 -20.33 -1.48 0.89
N GLY A 228 -20.06 -2.77 0.74
CA GLY A 228 -19.43 -3.64 1.74
C GLY A 228 -17.91 -3.72 1.63
N HIS A 229 -17.34 -4.81 2.21
CA HIS A 229 -15.87 -5.02 2.26
C HIS A 229 -15.20 -4.95 0.88
N PHE A 230 -15.84 -5.50 -0.14
CA PHE A 230 -15.31 -5.58 -1.49
C PHE A 230 -15.80 -4.48 -2.44
N PHE A 231 -16.28 -3.35 -1.91
CA PHE A 231 -16.71 -2.22 -2.74
C PHE A 231 -15.66 -1.78 -3.79
N PRO A 232 -14.32 -1.87 -3.54
CA PRO A 232 -13.34 -1.44 -4.53
C PRO A 232 -13.33 -2.28 -5.83
N PHE A 233 -13.99 -3.43 -5.82
CA PHE A 233 -14.07 -4.32 -6.98
C PHE A 233 -15.38 -4.18 -7.76
N ALA A 234 -16.39 -3.53 -7.18
CA ALA A 234 -17.59 -3.11 -7.91
C ALA A 234 -17.26 -1.90 -8.83
N PRO A 235 -17.96 -1.73 -9.96
CA PRO A 235 -17.64 -0.66 -10.93
C PRO A 235 -17.48 0.72 -10.31
N GLN A 236 -18.50 1.20 -9.57
CA GLN A 236 -18.50 2.55 -8.97
C GLN A 236 -17.40 2.71 -7.91
N GLY A 237 -17.17 1.69 -7.09
CA GLY A 237 -16.13 1.69 -6.08
C GLY A 237 -14.73 1.67 -6.68
N ARG A 238 -14.55 0.93 -7.76
CA ARG A 238 -13.30 0.86 -8.52
C ARG A 238 -12.96 2.21 -9.17
N ASP A 239 -13.93 2.86 -9.78
CA ASP A 239 -13.76 4.19 -10.38
C ASP A 239 -13.38 5.23 -9.32
N LEU A 240 -14.02 5.17 -8.15
CA LEU A 240 -13.67 6.01 -7.00
C LEU A 240 -12.23 5.79 -6.54
N VAL A 241 -11.81 4.53 -6.38
CA VAL A 241 -10.43 4.20 -5.96
C VAL A 241 -9.43 4.63 -7.03
N ALA A 242 -9.73 4.44 -8.32
CA ALA A 242 -8.88 4.92 -9.43
C ALA A 242 -8.72 6.45 -9.39
N ALA A 243 -9.79 7.19 -9.13
CA ALA A 243 -9.75 8.64 -8.99
C ALA A 243 -8.88 9.09 -7.81
N GLU A 244 -9.01 8.45 -6.63
CA GLU A 244 -8.20 8.77 -5.46
C GLU A 244 -6.71 8.45 -5.68
N LEU A 245 -6.40 7.30 -6.30
CA LEU A 245 -5.02 6.92 -6.64
C LEU A 245 -4.41 7.89 -7.65
N THR A 246 -5.15 8.28 -8.68
CA THR A 246 -4.72 9.27 -9.66
C THR A 246 -4.43 10.62 -9.00
N ALA A 247 -5.31 11.07 -8.12
CA ALA A 247 -5.12 12.32 -7.37
C ALA A 247 -3.90 12.25 -6.44
N ALA A 248 -3.71 11.13 -5.73
CA ALA A 248 -2.55 10.89 -4.87
C ALA A 248 -1.23 10.90 -5.67
N ALA A 249 -1.19 10.21 -6.82
CA ALA A 249 -0.01 10.18 -7.68
C ALA A 249 0.35 11.58 -8.22
N ARG A 250 -0.65 12.38 -8.59
CA ARG A 250 -0.43 13.77 -9.02
C ARG A 250 0.08 14.67 -7.90
N ARG A 251 -0.45 14.53 -6.69
CA ARG A 251 0.07 15.25 -5.50
C ARG A 251 1.52 14.86 -5.21
N ALA A 252 1.81 13.56 -5.24
CA ALA A 252 3.15 13.04 -5.03
C ALA A 252 4.15 13.58 -6.06
N ALA A 253 3.76 13.68 -7.32
CA ALA A 253 4.59 14.23 -8.40
C ALA A 253 4.80 15.75 -8.23
N ALA A 254 3.80 16.49 -7.76
CA ALA A 254 3.90 17.94 -7.52
C ALA A 254 4.73 18.30 -6.28
N GLY A 255 4.75 17.45 -5.26
CA GLY A 255 5.51 17.64 -4.01
C GLY A 255 6.93 17.08 -4.03
N GLY A 256 7.36 16.45 -5.12
CA GLY A 256 8.73 15.97 -5.32
C GLY A 256 9.73 17.15 -5.32
N PRO A 257 11.01 16.93 -4.97
CA PRO A 257 12.02 17.98 -5.01
C PRO A 257 12.04 18.57 -6.43
N SER A 258 11.74 19.86 -6.53
CA SER A 258 11.93 20.63 -7.76
C SER A 258 13.34 20.35 -8.28
N PRO A 259 13.54 20.04 -9.58
CA PRO A 259 14.89 19.91 -10.11
C PRO A 259 15.64 21.18 -9.75
N ALA A 260 16.66 21.03 -8.90
CA ALA A 260 17.45 22.12 -8.34
C ALA A 260 17.79 23.09 -9.44
N GLY A 261 17.38 24.35 -9.25
CA GLY A 261 17.58 25.40 -10.22
C GLY A 261 19.00 25.37 -10.75
N ARG A 262 19.11 25.22 -12.06
CA ARG A 262 20.38 25.48 -12.77
C ARG A 262 20.80 26.87 -12.36
N SER A 263 21.77 26.94 -11.46
CA SER A 263 22.45 28.18 -11.09
C SER A 263 22.88 28.86 -12.39
N ARG A 264 22.20 29.94 -12.75
CA ARG A 264 22.71 30.90 -13.72
C ARG A 264 23.97 31.46 -13.09
N LYS A 265 25.14 30.92 -13.48
CA LYS A 265 26.42 31.57 -13.24
C LYS A 265 26.28 32.99 -13.74
N GLY A 266 26.19 33.93 -12.80
CA GLY A 266 26.21 35.38 -13.08
C GLY A 266 27.49 35.72 -13.83
N ARG A 267 27.33 36.31 -15.00
CA ARG A 267 28.39 37.03 -15.70
C ARG A 267 28.89 38.12 -14.75
N ARG A 268 30.11 37.96 -14.27
CA ARG A 268 30.85 39.04 -13.59
C ARG A 268 31.08 40.13 -14.61
N GLY A 269 30.39 41.25 -14.44
CA GLY A 269 30.70 42.47 -15.14
C GLY A 269 32.05 42.99 -14.69
N THR A 270 32.95 43.22 -15.66
CA THR A 270 34.22 43.94 -15.45
C THR A 270 33.95 45.37 -14.98
N PRO A 271 34.71 45.89 -14.00
CA PRO A 271 34.58 47.30 -13.61
C PRO A 271 35.26 48.19 -14.65
N VAL A 272 34.52 49.16 -15.17
CA VAL A 272 35.06 50.26 -15.97
C VAL A 272 35.74 51.26 -15.03
N THR A 273 37.06 51.36 -15.15
CA THR A 273 37.89 52.40 -14.54
C THR A 273 37.63 53.72 -15.25
N ARG A 274 37.16 54.72 -14.52
CA ARG A 274 37.13 56.11 -15.01
C ARG A 274 38.43 56.81 -14.53
N ALA A 275 39.26 57.24 -15.48
CA ALA A 275 40.38 58.12 -15.23
C ALA A 275 39.92 59.59 -15.17
N ALA A 276 40.60 60.35 -14.37
CA ALA A 276 40.55 61.73 -13.95
C ALA A 276 39.95 62.78 -14.82
#